data_d1163192524c95f080c3b36a3905fbb0
#
_entry.id   d1163192524c95f080c3b36a3905fbb0
#
_cell.length_a   1.000
_cell.length_b   1.000
_cell.length_c   1.000
_cell.angle_alpha   90.00
_cell.angle_beta   90.00
_cell.angle_gamma   90.00
#
_symmetry.space_group_name_H-M   'P 1'
#
loop_
_entity.id
_entity.type
_entity.pdbx_description
1 polymer ?
#
loop_
_entity_poly.entity_id
_entity_poly.type
_entity_poly.pdbx_seq_one_letter_code
_entity_poly.pdbx_strand_id
1 'polypeptide(L)'
;MNIAIIDDLKEDGLLLCDYLKQYCDENETLANIKNFEKASDFLACFIPQVYDLIFVDIYMEGMNGIELAQKIRETDRDCILIFSTTSTEHTHALAGYKVRAADYLIKPYDYNTFFETMQRCGAFILEKNHFIEVKQSRRIIKILIRNILYTDYSNHYIYIYTKTGTVKTYMSFKTFSEMLLPYPNFICCYRNCMVNLDEVDFMEERDFIMSNGERIAISKSAYQEIVENYRNYQFKKINRLKR
;
A
#
# COMPACT_ATOMS: atom_id res chain seq x y z
N MET A 1 -2.66 3.54 -9.60
CA MET A 1 -3.45 3.06 -8.45
C MET A 1 -4.35 1.92 -8.92
N ASN A 2 -4.42 0.80 -8.19
CA ASN A 2 -5.34 -0.30 -8.49
C ASN A 2 -6.53 -0.24 -7.53
N ILE A 3 -7.73 -0.17 -8.09
CA ILE A 3 -8.97 -0.02 -7.33
C ILE A 3 -9.90 -1.19 -7.64
N ALA A 4 -10.51 -1.77 -6.61
CA ALA A 4 -11.61 -2.70 -6.76
C ALA A 4 -12.90 -2.08 -6.23
N ILE A 5 -13.99 -2.36 -6.90
CA ILE A 5 -15.36 -2.06 -6.48
C ILE A 5 -16.08 -3.41 -6.41
N ILE A 6 -16.70 -3.70 -5.29
CA ILE A 6 -17.49 -4.92 -5.11
C ILE A 6 -18.89 -4.48 -4.67
N ASP A 7 -19.87 -4.62 -5.56
CA ASP A 7 -21.24 -4.15 -5.40
C ASP A 7 -22.15 -5.00 -6.28
N ASP A 8 -23.17 -5.63 -5.72
CA ASP A 8 -24.08 -6.51 -6.46
C ASP A 8 -25.11 -5.72 -7.29
N LEU A 9 -25.27 -4.42 -7.01
CA LEU A 9 -26.02 -3.50 -7.82
C LEU A 9 -25.12 -2.86 -8.89
N LYS A 10 -25.24 -3.34 -10.12
CA LYS A 10 -24.42 -2.89 -11.24
C LYS A 10 -24.44 -1.37 -11.44
N GLU A 11 -25.59 -0.73 -11.22
CA GLU A 11 -25.76 0.72 -11.38
C GLU A 11 -24.92 1.50 -10.35
N ASP A 12 -24.89 1.05 -9.09
CA ASP A 12 -24.10 1.66 -8.03
C ASP A 12 -22.60 1.51 -8.29
N GLY A 13 -22.18 0.31 -8.72
CA GLY A 13 -20.80 0.06 -9.12
C GLY A 13 -20.34 0.91 -10.30
N LEU A 14 -21.20 1.15 -11.30
CA LEU A 14 -20.91 2.03 -12.43
C LEU A 14 -20.84 3.49 -12.01
N LEU A 15 -21.77 3.96 -11.18
CA LEU A 15 -21.74 5.33 -10.64
C LEU A 15 -20.43 5.60 -9.89
N LEU A 16 -20.05 4.69 -9.02
CA LEU A 16 -18.79 4.82 -8.27
C LEU A 16 -17.56 4.79 -9.19
N CYS A 17 -17.60 3.96 -10.24
CA CYS A 17 -16.54 3.92 -11.25
C CYS A 17 -16.39 5.26 -11.97
N ASP A 18 -17.49 5.92 -12.31
CA ASP A 18 -17.47 7.22 -12.99
C ASP A 18 -16.96 8.33 -12.06
N TYR A 19 -17.36 8.33 -10.78
CA TYR A 19 -16.80 9.25 -9.77
C TYR A 19 -15.30 9.04 -9.57
N LEU A 20 -14.84 7.80 -9.54
CA LEU A 20 -13.41 7.47 -9.43
C LEU A 20 -12.61 7.93 -10.65
N LYS A 21 -13.14 7.80 -11.86
CA LYS A 21 -12.51 8.32 -13.08
C LYS A 21 -12.37 9.83 -13.00
N GLN A 22 -13.46 10.53 -12.68
CA GLN A 22 -13.45 11.99 -12.53
C GLN A 22 -12.42 12.43 -11.49
N TYR A 23 -12.40 11.79 -10.31
CA TYR A 23 -11.41 12.07 -9.27
C TYR A 23 -9.97 11.85 -9.73
N CYS A 24 -9.73 10.76 -10.46
CA CYS A 24 -8.39 10.46 -10.97
C CYS A 24 -7.94 11.47 -12.03
N ASP A 25 -8.83 11.91 -12.90
CA ASP A 25 -8.56 12.92 -13.92
C ASP A 25 -8.25 14.28 -13.27
N GLU A 26 -9.05 14.70 -12.29
CA GLU A 26 -8.85 15.96 -11.54
C GLU A 26 -7.52 15.96 -10.74
N ASN A 27 -7.04 14.79 -10.32
CA ASN A 27 -5.80 14.65 -9.53
C ASN A 27 -4.61 14.10 -10.35
N GLU A 28 -4.70 14.09 -11.68
CA GLU A 28 -3.66 13.57 -12.59
C GLU A 28 -3.14 12.16 -12.21
N THR A 29 -4.03 11.31 -11.68
CA THR A 29 -3.69 9.99 -11.16
C THR A 29 -4.12 8.89 -12.12
N LEU A 30 -3.18 8.05 -12.56
CA LEU A 30 -3.54 6.87 -13.35
C LEU A 30 -4.11 5.78 -12.42
N ALA A 31 -5.33 5.31 -12.73
CA ALA A 31 -5.99 4.24 -12.00
C ALA A 31 -6.45 3.11 -12.93
N ASN A 32 -6.32 1.89 -12.42
CA ASN A 32 -6.91 0.69 -12.99
C ASN A 32 -8.07 0.28 -12.08
N ILE A 33 -9.30 0.46 -12.55
CA ILE A 33 -10.52 0.23 -11.77
C ILE A 33 -11.15 -1.07 -12.27
N LYS A 34 -11.42 -2.00 -11.35
CA LYS A 34 -12.14 -3.24 -11.63
C LYS A 34 -13.41 -3.29 -10.81
N ASN A 35 -14.53 -3.61 -11.46
CA ASN A 35 -15.84 -3.78 -10.84
C ASN A 35 -16.22 -5.26 -10.79
N PHE A 36 -16.75 -5.70 -9.65
CA PHE A 36 -17.17 -7.07 -9.36
C PHE A 36 -18.61 -7.04 -8.80
N GLU A 37 -19.49 -7.81 -9.40
CA GLU A 37 -20.88 -7.94 -8.93
C GLU A 37 -21.00 -9.00 -7.81
N LYS A 38 -19.97 -9.82 -7.59
CA LYS A 38 -19.97 -10.88 -6.57
C LYS A 38 -18.67 -10.91 -5.78
N ALA A 39 -18.79 -11.04 -4.47
CA ALA A 39 -17.65 -11.23 -3.58
C ALA A 39 -16.81 -12.47 -3.94
N SER A 40 -17.45 -13.56 -4.42
CA SER A 40 -16.77 -14.78 -4.87
C SER A 40 -15.83 -14.53 -6.04
N ASP A 41 -16.26 -13.72 -7.02
CA ASP A 41 -15.48 -13.45 -8.23
C ASP A 41 -14.26 -12.58 -7.91
N PHE A 42 -14.45 -11.62 -7.00
CA PHE A 42 -13.32 -10.84 -6.48
C PHE A 42 -12.32 -11.74 -5.75
N LEU A 43 -12.77 -12.59 -4.81
CA LEU A 43 -11.88 -13.47 -4.04
C LEU A 43 -11.13 -14.47 -4.93
N ALA A 44 -11.75 -14.94 -6.02
CA ALA A 44 -11.10 -15.87 -6.96
C ALA A 44 -9.87 -15.26 -7.67
N CYS A 45 -9.83 -13.92 -7.80
CA CYS A 45 -8.71 -13.20 -8.43
C CYS A 45 -7.98 -12.25 -7.48
N PHE A 46 -8.34 -12.23 -6.19
CA PHE A 46 -7.70 -11.38 -5.21
C PHE A 46 -6.27 -11.84 -4.93
N ILE A 47 -5.35 -10.91 -5.11
CA ILE A 47 -3.94 -11.09 -4.75
C ILE A 47 -3.62 -10.02 -3.70
N PRO A 48 -3.11 -10.40 -2.51
CA PRO A 48 -2.72 -9.45 -1.47
C PRO A 48 -1.75 -8.39 -1.98
N GLN A 49 -1.90 -7.17 -1.49
CA GLN A 49 -1.07 -6.00 -1.82
C GLN A 49 -1.14 -5.51 -3.29
N VAL A 50 -2.01 -6.09 -4.11
CA VAL A 50 -2.25 -5.62 -5.49
C VAL A 50 -3.17 -4.40 -5.51
N TYR A 51 -4.20 -4.40 -4.68
CA TYR A 51 -5.16 -3.31 -4.63
C TYR A 51 -4.76 -2.24 -3.62
N ASP A 52 -4.81 -1.00 -4.05
CA ASP A 52 -4.55 0.17 -3.21
C ASP A 52 -5.79 0.57 -2.42
N LEU A 53 -6.95 0.47 -3.07
CA LEU A 53 -8.24 0.90 -2.56
C LEU A 53 -9.30 -0.12 -2.97
N ILE A 54 -10.14 -0.49 -2.02
CA ILE A 54 -11.22 -1.45 -2.22
C ILE A 54 -12.51 -0.84 -1.65
N PHE A 55 -13.51 -0.64 -2.51
CA PHE A 55 -14.87 -0.31 -2.10
C PHE A 55 -15.68 -1.60 -2.01
N VAL A 56 -16.43 -1.75 -0.93
CA VAL A 56 -17.25 -2.95 -0.69
C VAL A 56 -18.63 -2.55 -0.25
N ASP A 57 -19.66 -2.99 -0.96
CA ASP A 57 -21.01 -2.91 -0.42
C ASP A 57 -21.16 -3.89 0.74
N ILE A 58 -21.80 -3.44 1.81
CA ILE A 58 -22.08 -4.29 2.97
C ILE A 58 -23.18 -5.30 2.65
N TYR A 59 -24.21 -4.87 1.93
CA TYR A 59 -25.39 -5.69 1.64
C TYR A 59 -25.29 -6.26 0.22
N MET A 60 -24.72 -7.45 0.13
CA MET A 60 -24.62 -8.20 -1.13
C MET A 60 -25.24 -9.58 -0.97
N GLU A 61 -25.75 -10.12 -2.07
CA GLU A 61 -26.26 -11.49 -2.11
C GLU A 61 -25.14 -12.51 -1.84
N GLY A 62 -25.41 -13.47 -0.97
CA GLY A 62 -24.48 -14.53 -0.61
C GLY A 62 -23.53 -14.11 0.51
N MET A 63 -22.31 -13.69 0.17
CA MET A 63 -21.33 -13.22 1.15
C MET A 63 -21.49 -11.72 1.36
N ASN A 64 -21.76 -11.31 2.61
CA ASN A 64 -21.85 -9.89 2.92
C ASN A 64 -20.47 -9.19 2.90
N GLY A 65 -20.48 -7.85 2.76
CA GLY A 65 -19.24 -7.07 2.62
C GLY A 65 -18.34 -7.10 3.85
N ILE A 66 -18.90 -7.30 5.05
CA ILE A 66 -18.10 -7.39 6.29
C ILE A 66 -17.32 -8.71 6.31
N GLU A 67 -17.96 -9.82 5.93
CA GLU A 67 -17.29 -11.12 5.80
C GLU A 67 -16.20 -11.09 4.72
N LEU A 68 -16.48 -10.43 3.60
CA LEU A 68 -15.49 -10.20 2.55
C LEU A 68 -14.29 -9.41 3.09
N ALA A 69 -14.55 -8.32 3.78
CA ALA A 69 -13.52 -7.48 4.38
C ALA A 69 -12.65 -8.25 5.40
N GLN A 70 -13.25 -9.13 6.21
CA GLN A 70 -12.51 -10.00 7.12
C GLN A 70 -11.55 -10.91 6.37
N LYS A 71 -12.01 -11.58 5.31
CA LYS A 71 -11.16 -12.44 4.47
C LYS A 71 -10.01 -11.67 3.79
N ILE A 72 -10.29 -10.46 3.31
CA ILE A 72 -9.24 -9.58 2.78
C ILE A 72 -8.19 -9.32 3.86
N ARG A 73 -8.60 -8.97 5.08
CA ARG A 73 -7.71 -8.63 6.20
C ARG A 73 -6.88 -9.79 6.74
N GLU A 74 -7.28 -11.04 6.49
CA GLU A 74 -6.46 -12.23 6.81
C GLU A 74 -5.13 -12.22 6.07
N THR A 75 -5.11 -11.68 4.84
CA THR A 75 -3.93 -11.72 3.96
C THR A 75 -3.42 -10.34 3.54
N ASP A 76 -4.26 -9.31 3.55
CA ASP A 76 -3.91 -7.93 3.23
C ASP A 76 -4.43 -6.97 4.30
N ARG A 77 -3.51 -6.48 5.14
CA ARG A 77 -3.82 -5.52 6.20
C ARG A 77 -3.67 -4.07 5.75
N ASP A 78 -3.08 -3.85 4.58
CA ASP A 78 -2.62 -2.54 4.14
C ASP A 78 -3.52 -1.89 3.09
N CYS A 79 -4.32 -2.66 2.33
CA CYS A 79 -5.25 -2.04 1.38
C CYS A 79 -6.23 -1.10 2.09
N ILE A 80 -6.51 0.05 1.47
CA ILE A 80 -7.53 0.98 1.98
C ILE A 80 -8.89 0.37 1.65
N LEU A 81 -9.73 0.18 2.67
CA LEU A 81 -11.05 -0.41 2.54
C LEU A 81 -12.10 0.63 2.92
N ILE A 82 -13.01 0.90 2.03
CA ILE A 82 -14.15 1.81 2.24
C ILE A 82 -15.43 1.01 2.03
N PHE A 83 -16.33 1.08 3.00
CA PHE A 83 -17.65 0.51 2.82
C PHE A 83 -18.57 1.48 2.07
N SER A 84 -19.28 0.97 1.05
CA SER A 84 -20.38 1.65 0.40
C SER A 84 -21.67 0.96 0.82
N THR A 85 -22.63 1.66 1.47
CA THR A 85 -23.77 0.99 2.10
C THR A 85 -25.00 1.87 2.17
N THR A 86 -26.19 1.27 2.12
CA THR A 86 -27.47 1.96 2.34
C THR A 86 -27.80 2.14 3.83
N SER A 87 -27.08 1.46 4.74
CA SER A 87 -27.41 1.46 6.17
C SER A 87 -26.56 2.44 6.97
N THR A 88 -27.23 3.11 7.91
CA THR A 88 -26.64 3.96 8.94
C THR A 88 -26.53 3.25 10.30
N GLU A 89 -26.74 1.93 10.35
CA GLU A 89 -26.77 1.20 11.62
C GLU A 89 -25.40 1.17 12.32
N HIS A 90 -25.40 1.50 13.62
CA HIS A 90 -24.20 1.51 14.45
C HIS A 90 -23.51 0.12 14.59
N THR A 91 -24.24 -0.95 14.34
CA THR A 91 -23.72 -2.34 14.36
C THR A 91 -22.62 -2.54 13.31
N HIS A 92 -22.76 -1.90 12.15
CA HIS A 92 -21.76 -1.97 11.06
C HIS A 92 -20.50 -1.15 11.36
N ALA A 93 -20.63 -0.07 12.14
CA ALA A 93 -19.48 0.72 12.58
C ALA A 93 -18.52 -0.10 13.46
N LEU A 94 -19.05 -0.93 14.37
CA LEU A 94 -18.24 -1.85 15.19
C LEU A 94 -17.58 -2.95 14.37
N ALA A 95 -18.27 -3.48 13.37
CA ALA A 95 -17.72 -4.48 12.47
C ALA A 95 -16.63 -3.89 11.57
N GLY A 96 -16.85 -2.69 11.04
CA GLY A 96 -15.86 -1.97 10.24
C GLY A 96 -14.61 -1.59 11.03
N TYR A 97 -14.74 -1.27 12.32
CA TYR A 97 -13.59 -1.05 13.19
C TYR A 97 -12.69 -2.31 13.28
N LYS A 98 -13.30 -3.50 13.38
CA LYS A 98 -12.56 -4.78 13.44
C LYS A 98 -11.76 -5.05 12.15
N VAL A 99 -12.30 -4.68 10.99
CA VAL A 99 -11.63 -4.83 9.69
C VAL A 99 -10.81 -3.59 9.29
N ARG A 100 -10.72 -2.59 10.18
CA ARG A 100 -10.00 -1.34 9.91
C ARG A 100 -10.45 -0.70 8.59
N ALA A 101 -11.76 -0.53 8.43
CA ALA A 101 -12.27 0.28 7.34
C ALA A 101 -11.79 1.71 7.50
N ALA A 102 -11.34 2.32 6.41
CA ALA A 102 -10.84 3.69 6.42
C ALA A 102 -11.99 4.70 6.50
N ASP A 103 -13.12 4.38 5.86
CA ASP A 103 -14.31 5.24 5.85
C ASP A 103 -15.56 4.48 5.42
N TYR A 104 -16.71 5.17 5.47
CA TYR A 104 -18.02 4.73 5.01
C TYR A 104 -18.61 5.74 4.02
N LEU A 105 -19.13 5.23 2.90
CA LEU A 105 -19.85 6.00 1.89
C LEU A 105 -21.31 5.57 1.90
N ILE A 106 -22.18 6.41 2.47
CA ILE A 106 -23.60 6.06 2.67
C ILE A 106 -24.39 6.39 1.40
N LYS A 107 -25.03 5.38 0.81
CA LYS A 107 -25.90 5.51 -0.36
C LYS A 107 -27.27 6.10 0.03
N PRO A 108 -27.88 6.97 -0.81
CA PRO A 108 -27.32 7.54 -2.03
C PRO A 108 -26.34 8.67 -1.72
N TYR A 109 -25.27 8.77 -2.48
CA TYR A 109 -24.27 9.83 -2.35
C TYR A 109 -24.05 10.54 -3.68
N ASP A 110 -23.68 11.81 -3.61
CA ASP A 110 -23.25 12.61 -4.74
C ASP A 110 -21.71 12.64 -4.85
N TYR A 111 -21.21 13.26 -5.93
CA TYR A 111 -19.77 13.39 -6.15
C TYR A 111 -19.08 14.16 -5.02
N ASN A 112 -19.72 15.17 -4.40
CA ASN A 112 -19.11 15.95 -3.33
C ASN A 112 -18.89 15.08 -2.08
N THR A 113 -19.87 14.28 -1.68
CA THR A 113 -19.77 13.34 -0.55
C THR A 113 -18.68 12.28 -0.81
N PHE A 114 -18.64 11.75 -2.04
CA PHE A 114 -17.57 10.85 -2.48
C PHE A 114 -16.19 11.53 -2.41
N PHE A 115 -16.08 12.76 -2.94
CA PHE A 115 -14.83 13.53 -2.95
C PHE A 115 -14.31 13.79 -1.53
N GLU A 116 -15.19 14.18 -0.59
CA GLU A 116 -14.81 14.35 0.83
C GLU A 116 -14.30 13.04 1.44
N THR A 117 -14.93 11.91 1.14
CA THR A 117 -14.47 10.59 1.57
C THR A 117 -13.08 10.28 1.02
N MET A 118 -12.85 10.54 -0.26
CA MET A 118 -11.54 10.38 -0.89
C MET A 118 -10.49 11.32 -0.29
N GLN A 119 -10.85 12.55 0.08
CA GLN A 119 -9.95 13.50 0.76
C GLN A 119 -9.56 13.00 2.17
N ARG A 120 -10.49 12.47 2.95
CA ARG A 120 -10.20 11.87 4.26
C ARG A 120 -9.25 10.67 4.14
N CYS A 121 -9.44 9.86 3.10
CA CYS A 121 -8.56 8.73 2.78
C CYS A 121 -7.29 9.14 2.03
N GLY A 122 -7.22 10.36 1.51
CA GLY A 122 -6.18 10.84 0.60
C GLY A 122 -4.77 10.78 1.18
N ALA A 123 -4.61 11.06 2.48
CA ALA A 123 -3.32 10.92 3.15
C ALA A 123 -2.80 9.48 3.08
N PHE A 124 -3.67 8.47 3.27
CA PHE A 124 -3.32 7.06 3.15
C PHE A 124 -3.02 6.66 1.71
N ILE A 125 -3.75 7.24 0.73
CA ILE A 125 -3.54 6.98 -0.70
C ILE A 125 -2.21 7.59 -1.16
N LEU A 126 -1.89 8.80 -0.73
CA LEU A 126 -0.63 9.49 -1.06
C LEU A 126 0.57 8.77 -0.46
N GLU A 127 0.52 8.37 0.81
CA GLU A 127 1.60 7.59 1.44
C GLU A 127 1.88 6.29 0.66
N LYS A 128 0.87 5.64 0.09
CA LYS A 128 1.01 4.39 -0.67
C LYS A 128 1.52 4.57 -2.10
N ASN A 129 1.30 5.71 -2.72
CA ASN A 129 1.60 5.95 -4.14
C ASN A 129 2.88 6.75 -4.38
N HIS A 130 3.71 6.95 -3.35
CA HIS A 130 5.03 7.53 -3.56
C HIS A 130 5.88 6.64 -4.47
N PHE A 131 6.47 7.24 -5.49
CA PHE A 131 7.36 6.55 -6.41
C PHE A 131 8.67 7.34 -6.59
N ILE A 132 9.71 6.62 -6.94
CA ILE A 132 10.94 7.21 -7.47
C ILE A 132 11.01 6.99 -8.97
N GLU A 133 11.62 7.91 -9.66
CA GLU A 133 11.92 7.79 -11.09
C GLU A 133 13.41 7.51 -11.28
N VAL A 134 13.71 6.43 -11.96
CA VAL A 134 15.09 6.05 -12.29
C VAL A 134 15.23 5.76 -13.78
N LYS A 135 16.41 6.01 -14.31
CA LYS A 135 16.72 5.73 -15.71
C LYS A 135 17.28 4.32 -15.86
N GLN A 136 16.58 3.46 -16.56
CA GLN A 136 17.08 2.16 -16.98
C GLN A 136 17.29 2.17 -18.49
N SER A 137 18.55 2.11 -18.91
CA SER A 137 18.93 2.25 -20.32
C SER A 137 18.42 3.57 -20.91
N ARG A 138 17.45 3.55 -21.83
CA ARG A 138 16.88 4.75 -22.48
C ARG A 138 15.46 5.10 -21.95
N ARG A 139 14.95 4.38 -20.94
CA ARG A 139 13.60 4.58 -20.42
C ARG A 139 13.64 5.08 -18.99
N ILE A 140 12.70 5.94 -18.64
CA ILE A 140 12.41 6.29 -17.24
C ILE A 140 11.45 5.25 -16.70
N ILE A 141 11.79 4.67 -15.55
CA ILE A 141 10.97 3.69 -14.86
C ILE A 141 10.51 4.31 -13.55
N LYS A 142 9.21 4.26 -13.30
CA LYS A 142 8.60 4.64 -12.03
C LYS A 142 8.54 3.39 -11.13
N ILE A 143 9.12 3.50 -9.94
CA ILE A 143 9.14 2.43 -8.95
C ILE A 143 8.39 2.91 -7.72
N LEU A 144 7.29 2.25 -7.39
CA LEU A 144 6.57 2.52 -6.14
C LEU A 144 7.48 2.21 -4.95
N ILE A 145 7.61 3.16 -4.04
CA ILE A 145 8.50 3.06 -2.88
C ILE A 145 8.16 1.84 -2.01
N ARG A 146 6.88 1.54 -1.81
CA ARG A 146 6.41 0.36 -1.08
C ARG A 146 6.79 -0.99 -1.72
N ASN A 147 7.16 -0.98 -3.00
CA ASN A 147 7.61 -2.20 -3.70
C ASN A 147 9.11 -2.44 -3.55
N ILE A 148 9.87 -1.46 -3.06
CA ILE A 148 11.31 -1.59 -2.86
C ILE A 148 11.55 -2.37 -1.57
N LEU A 149 12.27 -3.49 -1.67
CA LEU A 149 12.68 -4.31 -0.54
C LEU A 149 13.99 -3.78 0.04
N TYR A 150 15.01 -3.73 -0.78
CA TYR A 150 16.34 -3.20 -0.45
C TYR A 150 17.05 -2.79 -1.72
N THR A 151 18.20 -2.12 -1.55
CA THR A 151 19.04 -1.70 -2.67
C THR A 151 20.48 -2.04 -2.40
N ASP A 152 21.25 -2.25 -3.46
CA ASP A 152 22.69 -2.44 -3.40
C ASP A 152 23.37 -1.56 -4.44
N TYR A 153 24.65 -1.25 -4.20
CA TYR A 153 25.45 -0.44 -5.11
C TYR A 153 26.73 -1.18 -5.49
N SER A 154 26.89 -1.42 -6.77
CA SER A 154 28.08 -2.06 -7.31
C SER A 154 28.43 -1.50 -8.69
N ASN A 155 29.72 -1.24 -8.92
CA ASN A 155 30.25 -0.80 -10.24
C ASN A 155 29.49 0.40 -10.84
N HIS A 156 29.24 1.43 -10.04
CA HIS A 156 28.50 2.64 -10.43
C HIS A 156 27.01 2.43 -10.74
N TYR A 157 26.46 1.27 -10.45
CA TYR A 157 25.04 0.97 -10.61
C TYR A 157 24.38 0.76 -9.26
N ILE A 158 23.15 1.28 -9.15
CA ILE A 158 22.21 0.92 -8.09
C ILE A 158 21.39 -0.27 -8.61
N TYR A 159 21.30 -1.31 -7.81
CA TYR A 159 20.39 -2.43 -7.97
C TYR A 159 19.25 -2.25 -6.99
N ILE A 160 18.04 -2.07 -7.49
CA ILE A 160 16.82 -1.85 -6.70
C ILE A 160 16.04 -3.16 -6.74
N TYR A 161 16.03 -3.88 -5.64
CA TYR A 161 15.30 -5.13 -5.50
C TYR A 161 13.87 -4.82 -5.07
N THR A 162 12.91 -5.23 -5.88
CA THR A 162 11.49 -4.98 -5.67
C THR A 162 10.71 -6.28 -5.57
N LYS A 163 9.47 -6.20 -5.11
CA LYS A 163 8.53 -7.35 -5.07
C LYS A 163 8.29 -8.01 -6.43
N THR A 164 8.55 -7.28 -7.52
CA THR A 164 8.27 -7.75 -8.89
C THR A 164 9.51 -8.00 -9.73
N GLY A 165 10.70 -7.78 -9.17
CA GLY A 165 11.97 -8.00 -9.87
C GLY A 165 13.02 -6.94 -9.53
N THR A 166 14.15 -6.97 -10.24
CA THR A 166 15.28 -6.07 -9.99
C THR A 166 15.40 -5.01 -11.08
N VAL A 167 15.49 -3.75 -10.67
CA VAL A 167 15.76 -2.62 -11.58
C VAL A 167 17.21 -2.17 -11.38
N LYS A 168 17.94 -1.98 -12.49
CA LYS A 168 19.31 -1.51 -12.49
C LYS A 168 19.39 -0.12 -13.08
N THR A 169 19.97 0.84 -12.35
CA THR A 169 20.17 2.22 -12.83
C THR A 169 21.60 2.70 -12.61
N TYR A 170 22.13 3.50 -13.55
CA TYR A 170 23.43 4.14 -13.44
C TYR A 170 23.30 5.46 -12.69
N MET A 171 23.72 5.48 -11.45
CA MET A 171 23.59 6.64 -10.56
C MET A 171 24.55 6.50 -9.38
N SER A 172 25.02 7.63 -8.81
CA SER A 172 25.79 7.59 -7.56
C SER A 172 24.90 7.16 -6.39
N PHE A 173 25.47 6.47 -5.42
CA PHE A 173 24.72 6.09 -4.21
C PHE A 173 24.21 7.33 -3.44
N LYS A 174 25.00 8.39 -3.39
CA LYS A 174 24.60 9.65 -2.73
C LYS A 174 23.31 10.21 -3.34
N THR A 175 23.29 10.40 -4.65
CA THR A 175 22.09 10.91 -5.35
C THR A 175 20.88 10.00 -5.16
N PHE A 176 21.10 8.69 -5.21
CA PHE A 176 20.01 7.73 -5.02
C PHE A 176 19.47 7.73 -3.60
N SER A 177 20.34 7.74 -2.59
CA SER A 177 19.93 7.74 -1.20
C SER A 177 19.11 8.98 -0.82
N GLU A 178 19.40 10.13 -1.41
CA GLU A 178 18.61 11.36 -1.23
C GLU A 178 17.15 11.21 -1.70
N MET A 179 16.85 10.26 -2.60
CA MET A 179 15.48 9.97 -3.04
C MET A 179 14.69 9.13 -2.03
N LEU A 180 15.36 8.32 -1.21
CA LEU A 180 14.72 7.41 -0.27
C LEU A 180 14.80 7.86 1.20
N LEU A 181 15.81 8.62 1.59
CA LEU A 181 15.99 9.11 2.96
C LEU A 181 14.83 9.97 3.51
N PRO A 182 14.04 10.71 2.70
CA PRO A 182 12.85 11.38 3.21
C PRO A 182 11.78 10.44 3.76
N TYR A 183 11.84 9.15 3.41
CA TYR A 183 10.87 8.15 3.87
C TYR A 183 11.41 7.43 5.10
N PRO A 184 10.69 7.49 6.25
CA PRO A 184 11.19 6.99 7.53
C PRO A 184 11.35 5.46 7.60
N ASN A 185 10.77 4.74 6.64
CA ASN A 185 10.93 3.30 6.48
C ASN A 185 12.21 2.90 5.76
N PHE A 186 13.03 3.85 5.26
CA PHE A 186 14.31 3.54 4.65
C PHE A 186 15.49 3.94 5.51
N ILE A 187 16.41 3.00 5.70
CA ILE A 187 17.68 3.27 6.38
C ILE A 187 18.86 2.70 5.57
N CYS A 188 20.01 3.33 5.71
CA CYS A 188 21.26 2.79 5.22
C CYS A 188 21.80 1.82 6.29
N CYS A 189 21.73 0.50 6.04
CA CYS A 189 22.12 -0.53 7.03
C CYS A 189 23.56 -1.01 6.86
N TYR A 190 24.12 -0.89 5.68
CA TYR A 190 25.49 -1.26 5.35
C TYR A 190 26.05 -0.30 4.30
N ARG A 191 27.35 -0.39 3.99
CA ARG A 191 28.01 0.48 3.01
C ARG A 191 27.29 0.44 1.68
N ASN A 192 26.66 1.56 1.32
CA ASN A 192 25.92 1.75 0.06
C ASN A 192 24.72 0.79 -0.14
N CYS A 193 24.15 0.29 0.96
CA CYS A 193 22.95 -0.56 0.95
C CYS A 193 21.86 0.08 1.80
N MET A 194 20.68 0.24 1.24
CA MET A 194 19.48 0.72 1.94
C MET A 194 18.46 -0.40 2.03
N VAL A 195 17.79 -0.50 3.17
CA VAL A 195 16.68 -1.43 3.39
C VAL A 195 15.40 -0.70 3.69
N ASN A 196 14.30 -1.28 3.25
CA ASN A 196 12.96 -0.89 3.63
C ASN A 196 12.56 -1.63 4.91
N LEU A 197 12.40 -0.92 6.01
CA LEU A 197 12.05 -1.49 7.32
C LEU A 197 10.65 -2.12 7.36
N ASP A 198 9.76 -1.77 6.42
CA ASP A 198 8.47 -2.43 6.26
C ASP A 198 8.59 -3.85 5.73
N GLU A 199 9.66 -4.13 5.03
CA GLU A 199 9.96 -5.41 4.38
C GLU A 199 10.99 -6.24 5.15
N VAL A 200 11.32 -5.86 6.38
CA VAL A 200 12.12 -6.67 7.30
C VAL A 200 11.19 -7.55 8.10
N ASP A 201 11.32 -8.88 7.95
CA ASP A 201 10.56 -9.86 8.72
C ASP A 201 11.07 -9.95 10.16
N PHE A 202 12.38 -10.14 10.32
CA PHE A 202 13.05 -10.18 11.63
C PHE A 202 14.53 -9.89 11.51
N MET A 203 15.18 -9.77 12.67
CA MET A 203 16.63 -9.68 12.76
C MET A 203 17.18 -11.01 13.26
N GLU A 204 18.25 -11.49 12.62
CA GLU A 204 19.00 -12.65 13.07
C GLU A 204 20.48 -12.30 13.16
N GLU A 205 21.08 -12.51 14.34
CA GLU A 205 22.45 -12.11 14.64
C GLU A 205 22.73 -10.63 14.33
N ARG A 206 23.37 -10.35 13.18
CA ARG A 206 23.70 -9.00 12.71
C ARG A 206 23.16 -8.71 11.30
N ASP A 207 22.13 -9.42 10.92
CA ASP A 207 21.50 -9.29 9.61
C ASP A 207 20.04 -8.94 9.76
N PHE A 208 19.52 -8.17 8.80
CA PHE A 208 18.10 -8.10 8.52
C PHE A 208 17.72 -9.26 7.62
N ILE A 209 16.65 -9.97 7.96
CA ILE A 209 16.02 -10.97 7.11
C ILE A 209 14.85 -10.29 6.45
N MET A 210 14.91 -10.19 5.12
CA MET A 210 13.91 -9.51 4.32
C MET A 210 12.73 -10.43 4.02
N SER A 211 11.57 -9.85 3.67
CA SER A 211 10.35 -10.58 3.33
C SER A 211 10.48 -11.57 2.15
N ASN A 212 11.52 -11.42 1.35
CA ASN A 212 11.88 -12.37 0.28
C ASN A 212 12.92 -13.42 0.71
N GLY A 213 13.28 -13.47 2.00
CA GLY A 213 14.26 -14.40 2.57
C GLY A 213 15.73 -13.98 2.44
N GLU A 214 16.03 -12.88 1.77
CA GLU A 214 17.41 -12.39 1.66
C GLU A 214 17.97 -11.86 2.98
N ARG A 215 19.26 -12.06 3.18
CA ARG A 215 20.00 -11.63 4.38
C ARG A 215 20.81 -10.39 4.05
N ILE A 216 20.54 -9.28 4.73
CA ILE A 216 21.23 -8.03 4.54
C ILE A 216 22.02 -7.68 5.79
N ALA A 217 23.35 -7.66 5.66
CA ALA A 217 24.25 -7.40 6.77
C ALA A 217 24.09 -5.98 7.32
N ILE A 218 24.18 -5.86 8.66
CA ILE A 218 24.17 -4.58 9.35
C ILE A 218 25.63 -4.18 9.64
N SER A 219 25.96 -2.93 9.39
CA SER A 219 27.29 -2.37 9.64
C SER A 219 27.72 -2.55 11.09
N LYS A 220 28.91 -3.15 11.31
CA LYS A 220 29.45 -3.37 12.67
C LYS A 220 29.65 -2.05 13.43
N SER A 221 30.09 -1.01 12.75
CA SER A 221 30.39 0.30 13.36
C SER A 221 29.12 1.09 13.73
N ALA A 222 28.02 0.89 13.02
CA ALA A 222 26.75 1.57 13.25
C ALA A 222 25.65 0.64 13.79
N TYR A 223 26.01 -0.56 14.27
CA TYR A 223 25.05 -1.59 14.66
C TYR A 223 24.04 -1.11 15.70
N GLN A 224 24.51 -0.49 16.77
CA GLN A 224 23.62 -0.04 17.85
C GLN A 224 22.63 1.02 17.37
N GLU A 225 23.09 1.99 16.59
CA GLU A 225 22.25 3.05 16.02
C GLU A 225 21.19 2.48 15.07
N ILE A 226 21.59 1.58 14.18
CA ILE A 226 20.69 0.94 13.20
C ILE A 226 19.62 0.11 13.90
N VAL A 227 19.98 -0.66 14.91
CA VAL A 227 19.05 -1.48 15.70
C VAL A 227 18.08 -0.60 16.49
N GLU A 228 18.56 0.50 17.06
CA GLU A 228 17.71 1.45 17.78
C GLU A 228 16.71 2.12 16.81
N ASN A 229 17.17 2.56 15.64
CA ASN A 229 16.29 3.13 14.60
C ASN A 229 15.24 2.12 14.14
N TYR A 230 15.60 0.86 13.93
CA TYR A 230 14.66 -0.20 13.58
C TYR A 230 13.60 -0.41 14.68
N ARG A 231 14.02 -0.54 15.95
CA ARG A 231 13.11 -0.70 17.10
C ARG A 231 12.14 0.48 17.23
N ASN A 232 12.67 1.71 17.11
CA ASN A 232 11.87 2.93 17.18
C ASN A 232 10.86 3.00 16.03
N TYR A 233 11.26 2.57 14.83
CA TYR A 233 10.36 2.48 13.69
C TYR A 233 9.24 1.46 13.94
N GLN A 234 9.56 0.25 14.36
CA GLN A 234 8.58 -0.79 14.67
C GLN A 234 7.62 -0.36 15.80
N PHE A 235 8.12 0.28 16.84
CA PHE A 235 7.30 0.80 17.92
C PHE A 235 6.32 1.88 17.44
N LYS A 236 6.77 2.83 16.61
CA LYS A 236 5.90 3.83 15.99
C LYS A 236 4.86 3.19 15.08
N LYS A 237 5.22 2.18 14.30
CA LYS A 237 4.32 1.43 13.42
C LYS A 237 3.21 0.76 14.23
N ILE A 238 3.56 0.06 15.31
CA ILE A 238 2.59 -0.60 16.20
C ILE A 238 1.63 0.42 16.85
N ASN A 239 2.13 1.58 17.27
CA ASN A 239 1.31 2.62 17.90
C ASN A 239 0.40 3.35 16.90
N ARG A 240 0.82 3.52 15.64
CA ARG A 240 -0.06 4.00 14.55
C ARG A 240 -1.20 3.01 14.25
N LEU A 241 -0.95 1.71 14.40
CA LEU A 241 -1.94 0.65 14.21
C LEU A 241 -2.94 0.52 15.37
N LYS A 242 -2.67 1.14 16.53
CA LYS A 242 -3.54 1.12 17.72
C LYS A 242 -4.42 2.38 17.85
N ARG A 243 -4.19 3.40 17.04
CA ARG A 243 -5.02 4.61 16.92
C ARG A 243 -5.98 4.48 15.75
#